data_7f7f62486a940d6ea680153b60e3925b
#
_entry.id   7f7f62486a940d6ea680153b60e3925b
#
_cell.length_a   1.000
_cell.length_b   1.000
_cell.length_c   1.000
_cell.angle_alpha   90.00
_cell.angle_beta   90.00
_cell.angle_gamma   90.00
#
_symmetry.space_group_name_H-M   'P 1'
#
loop_
_entity.id
_entity.type
_entity.pdbx_description
1 polymer ?
#
loop_
_entity_poly.entity_id
_entity_poly.type
_entity_poly.pdbx_seq_one_letter_code
_entity_poly.pdbx_strand_id
1 'polypeptide(L)'
;MPFDKFVDMETLSEERRRAVQESLQSMSVADLRQIVKELSDFEGDPWRENFVSVIEAHPEASFYRAVTQGGAVVLYCPGEDTGVWFLPGRGMGPLPEEAKRHMKEAMAAPGRKRTGH
;
A
#
# COMPACT_ATOMS: atom_id res chain seq x y z
N MET A 1 -8.67 12.37 -10.07
CA MET A 1 -8.02 11.78 -8.91
C MET A 1 -6.59 11.43 -9.20
N PRO A 2 -5.73 11.68 -8.26
CA PRO A 2 -4.30 11.40 -8.51
C PRO A 2 -4.05 9.93 -8.81
N PHE A 3 -4.83 9.06 -8.18
CA PHE A 3 -4.59 7.65 -8.37
C PHE A 3 -5.11 7.15 -9.71
N ASP A 4 -6.11 7.80 -10.24
CA ASP A 4 -6.61 7.46 -11.57
C ASP A 4 -5.56 7.75 -12.61
N LYS A 5 -4.89 8.88 -12.47
CA LYS A 5 -3.80 9.18 -13.37
C LYS A 5 -2.68 8.19 -13.23
N PHE A 6 -2.52 7.69 -12.03
CA PHE A 6 -1.50 6.72 -11.75
C PHE A 6 -1.65 5.48 -12.61
N VAL A 7 -2.87 5.06 -12.92
CA VAL A 7 -3.06 3.83 -13.67
C VAL A 7 -3.26 4.03 -15.15
N ASP A 8 -3.26 5.27 -15.61
CA ASP A 8 -3.63 5.56 -16.97
C ASP A 8 -2.53 5.44 -17.99
N MET A 9 -1.29 5.65 -17.63
CA MET A 9 -0.23 5.77 -18.61
C MET A 9 0.72 4.63 -18.51
N GLU A 10 0.94 3.98 -19.63
CA GLU A 10 1.78 2.80 -19.65
C GLU A 10 3.21 3.06 -19.28
N THR A 11 3.77 4.14 -19.82
CA THR A 11 5.15 4.45 -19.47
C THR A 11 5.30 4.77 -18.01
N LEU A 12 4.32 5.48 -17.46
CA LEU A 12 4.35 5.74 -16.05
C LEU A 12 4.13 4.50 -15.24
N SER A 13 3.45 3.53 -15.83
CA SER A 13 3.19 2.28 -15.15
C SER A 13 4.45 1.55 -14.79
N GLU A 14 5.44 1.55 -15.67
CA GLU A 14 6.71 0.91 -15.38
C GLU A 14 7.47 1.63 -14.30
N GLU A 15 7.48 2.95 -14.36
CA GLU A 15 8.14 3.73 -13.35
C GLU A 15 7.48 3.57 -12.00
N ARG A 16 6.17 3.48 -12.00
CA ARG A 16 5.45 3.28 -10.75
C ARG A 16 5.71 1.92 -10.17
N ARG A 17 5.76 0.92 -11.04
CA ARG A 17 6.07 -0.41 -10.58
C ARG A 17 7.45 -0.46 -9.97
N ARG A 18 8.40 0.24 -10.59
CA ARG A 18 9.74 0.31 -10.03
C ARG A 18 9.73 1.05 -8.69
N ALA A 19 8.99 2.14 -8.60
CA ALA A 19 8.92 2.88 -7.35
C ALA A 19 8.33 2.01 -6.24
N VAL A 20 7.30 1.24 -6.55
CA VAL A 20 6.72 0.32 -5.59
C VAL A 20 7.74 -0.72 -5.18
N GLN A 21 8.44 -1.28 -6.16
CA GLN A 21 9.44 -2.29 -5.86
C GLN A 21 10.55 -1.77 -4.98
N GLU A 22 10.95 -0.54 -5.21
CA GLU A 22 12.06 0.05 -4.45
C GLU A 22 11.65 0.46 -3.05
N SER A 23 10.39 0.83 -2.88
CA SER A 23 9.91 1.32 -1.59
C SER A 23 9.17 0.27 -0.78
N LEU A 24 8.91 -0.90 -1.37
CA LEU A 24 8.14 -1.93 -0.69
C LEU A 24 8.85 -2.41 0.57
N GLN A 25 8.11 -2.47 1.66
CA GLN A 25 8.66 -3.02 2.89
C GLN A 25 7.54 -3.65 3.69
N SER A 26 7.90 -4.72 4.40
CA SER A 26 6.95 -5.32 5.32
C SER A 26 6.86 -4.46 6.56
N MET A 27 5.72 -4.51 7.23
CA MET A 27 5.46 -3.64 8.36
C MET A 27 5.50 -4.44 9.65
N SER A 28 6.19 -3.89 10.63
CA SER A 28 6.20 -4.45 11.97
C SER A 28 4.94 -3.99 12.71
N VAL A 29 4.75 -4.52 13.92
CA VAL A 29 3.65 -4.09 14.77
C VAL A 29 3.76 -2.58 15.06
N ALA A 30 4.99 -2.12 15.28
CA ALA A 30 5.19 -0.69 15.53
C ALA A 30 4.82 0.14 14.30
N ASP A 31 5.17 -0.36 13.11
CA ASP A 31 4.82 0.33 11.88
C ASP A 31 3.32 0.40 11.71
N LEU A 32 2.62 -0.67 12.04
CA LEU A 32 1.16 -0.67 11.92
C LEU A 32 0.52 0.31 12.88
N ARG A 33 1.05 0.41 14.10
CA ARG A 33 0.55 1.39 15.03
C ARG A 33 0.74 2.81 14.53
N GLN A 34 1.89 3.04 13.92
CA GLN A 34 2.16 4.37 13.38
C GLN A 34 1.21 4.70 12.23
N ILE A 35 0.93 3.70 11.39
CA ILE A 35 0.00 3.91 10.27
C ILE A 35 -1.40 4.22 10.78
N VAL A 36 -1.84 3.52 11.82
CA VAL A 36 -3.17 3.80 12.38
C VAL A 36 -3.24 5.26 12.86
N LYS A 37 -2.15 5.75 13.44
CA LYS A 37 -2.11 7.14 13.85
C LYS A 37 -2.18 8.08 12.66
N GLU A 38 -1.44 7.76 11.60
CA GLU A 38 -1.46 8.61 10.43
C GLU A 38 -2.83 8.64 9.78
N LEU A 39 -3.54 7.53 9.85
CA LEU A 39 -4.86 7.44 9.27
C LEU A 39 -5.94 8.11 10.13
N SER A 40 -5.57 8.59 11.31
CA SER A 40 -6.56 9.25 12.15
C SER A 40 -7.13 10.51 11.50
N ASP A 41 -6.39 11.09 10.55
CA ASP A 41 -6.90 12.24 9.79
C ASP A 41 -8.08 11.87 8.91
N PHE A 42 -8.28 10.60 8.67
CA PHE A 42 -9.37 10.12 7.81
C PHE A 42 -10.44 9.39 8.59
N GLU A 43 -10.52 9.64 9.88
CA GLU A 43 -11.51 9.01 10.74
C GLU A 43 -12.91 9.22 10.16
N GLY A 44 -13.69 8.15 10.09
CA GLY A 44 -15.01 8.21 9.49
C GLY A 44 -15.03 7.81 8.03
N ASP A 45 -13.88 7.77 7.38
CA ASP A 45 -13.82 7.32 5.99
C ASP A 45 -14.01 5.80 5.96
N PRO A 46 -14.92 5.28 5.13
CA PRO A 46 -15.19 3.84 5.14
C PRO A 46 -13.98 2.99 4.78
N TRP A 47 -13.10 3.49 3.93
CA TRP A 47 -11.91 2.71 3.57
C TRP A 47 -10.93 2.64 4.71
N ARG A 48 -10.79 3.73 5.43
CA ARG A 48 -9.94 3.76 6.62
C ARG A 48 -10.48 2.80 7.67
N GLU A 49 -11.79 2.87 7.94
CA GLU A 49 -12.38 2.02 8.96
C GLU A 49 -12.25 0.55 8.61
N ASN A 50 -12.43 0.25 7.34
CA ASN A 50 -12.30 -1.12 6.88
C ASN A 50 -10.88 -1.63 7.05
N PHE A 51 -9.89 -0.83 6.67
CA PHE A 51 -8.51 -1.28 6.75
C PHE A 51 -8.05 -1.43 8.19
N VAL A 52 -8.43 -0.51 9.06
CA VAL A 52 -8.09 -0.61 10.48
C VAL A 52 -8.73 -1.86 11.08
N SER A 53 -9.96 -2.15 10.66
CA SER A 53 -10.65 -3.35 11.08
C SER A 53 -9.87 -4.61 10.71
N VAL A 54 -9.33 -4.63 9.50
CA VAL A 54 -8.52 -5.75 9.04
C VAL A 54 -7.28 -5.90 9.91
N ILE A 55 -6.62 -4.80 10.22
CA ILE A 55 -5.45 -4.85 11.08
C ILE A 55 -5.80 -5.47 12.43
N GLU A 56 -6.91 -5.03 12.99
CA GLU A 56 -7.30 -5.50 14.32
C GLU A 56 -7.77 -6.95 14.32
N ALA A 57 -8.42 -7.36 13.24
CA ALA A 57 -8.93 -8.71 13.17
C ALA A 57 -7.86 -9.75 12.84
N HIS A 58 -6.76 -9.32 12.26
CA HIS A 58 -5.72 -10.24 11.80
C HIS A 58 -4.34 -9.79 12.29
N PRO A 59 -4.12 -9.86 13.60
CA PRO A 59 -2.87 -9.34 14.17
C PRO A 59 -1.62 -10.07 13.69
N GLU A 60 -1.77 -11.31 13.23
CA GLU A 60 -0.62 -12.06 12.76
C GLU A 60 -0.45 -11.99 11.26
N ALA A 61 -1.33 -11.30 10.56
CA ALA A 61 -1.22 -11.21 9.11
C ALA A 61 -0.05 -10.32 8.72
N SER A 62 0.45 -10.55 7.51
CA SER A 62 1.52 -9.71 6.98
C SER A 62 0.92 -8.52 6.27
N PHE A 63 1.48 -7.35 6.55
CA PHE A 63 1.06 -6.11 5.91
C PHE A 63 2.27 -5.48 5.25
N TYR A 64 2.06 -4.87 4.10
CA TYR A 64 3.12 -4.27 3.32
C TYR A 64 2.79 -2.84 2.97
N ARG A 65 3.82 -2.05 2.80
CA ARG A 65 3.69 -0.64 2.51
C ARG A 65 4.63 -0.29 1.37
N ALA A 66 4.20 0.64 0.53
CA ALA A 66 5.05 1.18 -0.52
C ALA A 66 4.63 2.60 -0.78
N VAL A 67 5.48 3.34 -1.50
CA VAL A 67 5.18 4.71 -1.87
C VAL A 67 5.23 4.79 -3.38
N THR A 68 4.20 5.37 -3.97
CA THR A 68 4.15 5.49 -5.42
C THR A 68 4.97 6.69 -5.87
N GLN A 69 5.16 6.76 -7.17
CA GLN A 69 5.88 7.87 -7.75
C GLN A 69 5.21 9.21 -7.46
N GLY A 70 3.90 9.21 -7.33
CA GLY A 70 3.17 10.42 -7.03
C GLY A 70 3.09 10.75 -5.55
N GLY A 71 3.75 9.99 -4.70
CA GLY A 71 3.75 10.28 -3.28
C GLY A 71 2.63 9.64 -2.48
N ALA A 72 1.79 8.86 -3.14
CA ALA A 72 0.73 8.16 -2.41
C ALA A 72 1.32 6.99 -1.65
N VAL A 73 0.85 6.79 -0.44
CA VAL A 73 1.24 5.63 0.36
C VAL A 73 0.23 4.53 0.09
N VAL A 74 0.72 3.35 -0.24
CA VAL A 74 -0.17 2.20 -0.45
C VAL A 74 0.11 1.18 0.63
N LEU A 75 -0.97 0.59 1.13
CA LEU A 75 -0.91 -0.40 2.19
C LEU A 75 -1.66 -1.63 1.69
N TYR A 76 -1.09 -2.80 1.89
CA TYR A 76 -1.66 -4.01 1.33
C TYR A 76 -1.48 -5.19 2.26
N CYS A 77 -2.55 -5.97 2.40
CA CYS A 77 -2.52 -7.22 3.15
C CYS A 77 -2.85 -8.35 2.18
N PRO A 78 -1.84 -9.08 1.70
CA PRO A 78 -2.11 -10.12 0.70
C PRO A 78 -2.97 -11.25 1.22
N GLY A 79 -2.88 -11.57 2.49
CA GLY A 79 -3.68 -12.65 3.04
C GLY A 79 -5.17 -12.38 2.95
N GLU A 80 -5.57 -11.13 3.04
CA GLU A 80 -6.96 -10.73 2.95
C GLU A 80 -7.28 -10.10 1.60
N ASP A 81 -6.27 -9.98 0.74
CA ASP A 81 -6.40 -9.34 -0.56
C ASP A 81 -7.08 -7.99 -0.45
N THR A 82 -6.67 -7.21 0.51
CA THR A 82 -7.25 -5.91 0.74
C THR A 82 -6.15 -4.87 0.89
N GLY A 83 -6.46 -3.66 0.51
CA GLY A 83 -5.50 -2.58 0.63
C GLY A 83 -6.15 -1.24 0.41
N VAL A 84 -5.41 -0.21 0.75
CA VAL A 84 -5.85 1.16 0.58
C VAL A 84 -4.67 2.00 0.13
N TRP A 85 -4.98 3.15 -0.45
CA TRP A 85 -3.97 4.16 -0.71
C TRP A 85 -4.37 5.43 0.03
N PHE A 86 -3.40 6.26 0.36
CA PHE A 86 -3.75 7.57 0.89
C PHE A 86 -2.67 8.58 0.54
N LEU A 87 -3.12 9.82 0.42
CA LEU A 87 -2.25 10.98 0.27
C LEU A 87 -2.41 11.78 1.54
N PRO A 88 -1.33 11.93 2.31
CA PRO A 88 -1.45 12.63 3.60
C PRO A 88 -2.11 13.99 3.44
N GLY A 89 -3.14 14.22 4.25
CA GLY A 89 -3.84 15.49 4.23
C GLY A 89 -4.74 15.71 3.04
N ARG A 90 -4.90 14.72 2.16
CA ARG A 90 -5.69 14.93 0.95
C ARG A 90 -6.82 13.94 0.78
N GLY A 91 -6.57 12.67 0.94
CA GLY A 91 -7.63 11.70 0.77
C GLY A 91 -7.13 10.29 0.77
N MET A 92 -8.05 9.34 0.77
CA MET A 92 -7.71 7.93 0.70
C MET A 92 -8.83 7.19 -0.01
N GLY A 93 -8.53 5.97 -0.42
CA GLY A 93 -9.49 5.14 -1.12
C GLY A 93 -9.02 3.70 -1.20
N PRO A 94 -9.82 2.86 -1.86
CA PRO A 94 -9.45 1.45 -1.98
C PRO A 94 -8.30 1.28 -2.95
N LEU A 95 -7.49 0.26 -2.72
CA LEU A 95 -6.38 -0.01 -3.61
C LEU A 95 -6.92 -0.66 -4.89
N PRO A 96 -6.66 -0.07 -6.07
CA PRO A 96 -7.15 -0.64 -7.31
C PRO A 96 -6.47 -1.97 -7.60
N GLU A 97 -7.12 -2.77 -8.45
CA GLU A 97 -6.57 -4.08 -8.80
C GLU A 97 -5.19 -3.97 -9.43
N GLU A 98 -5.01 -2.95 -10.24
CA GLU A 98 -3.71 -2.72 -10.88
C GLU A 98 -2.63 -2.51 -9.83
N ALA A 99 -2.91 -1.72 -8.83
CA ALA A 99 -1.95 -1.46 -7.78
C ALA A 99 -1.70 -2.71 -6.94
N LYS A 100 -2.75 -3.49 -6.68
CA LYS A 100 -2.56 -4.75 -5.98
C LYS A 100 -1.63 -5.67 -6.75
N ARG A 101 -1.79 -5.70 -8.05
CA ARG A 101 -0.93 -6.51 -8.89
C ARG A 101 0.53 -6.05 -8.80
N HIS A 102 0.74 -4.74 -8.82
CA HIS A 102 2.09 -4.20 -8.67
C HIS A 102 2.70 -4.59 -7.32
N MET A 103 1.89 -4.57 -6.27
CA MET A 103 2.38 -4.97 -4.96
C MET A 103 2.75 -6.44 -4.94
N LYS A 104 1.91 -7.28 -5.53
CA LYS A 104 2.18 -8.72 -5.59
C LYS A 104 3.44 -8.99 -6.38
N GLU A 105 3.61 -8.32 -7.49
CA GLU A 105 4.81 -8.49 -8.31
C GLU A 105 6.05 -8.05 -7.55
N ALA A 106 5.95 -6.96 -6.82
CA ALA A 106 7.08 -6.47 -6.07
C ALA A 106 7.48 -7.45 -4.97
N MET A 107 6.49 -8.05 -4.33
CA MET A 107 6.76 -9.02 -3.28
C MET A 107 7.43 -10.26 -3.81
N ALA A 108 7.13 -10.63 -5.06
CA ALA A 108 7.70 -11.82 -5.68
C ALA A 108 8.96 -11.52 -6.47
N ALA A 109 9.36 -10.27 -6.61
CA ALA A 109 10.47 -9.91 -7.47
C ALA A 109 11.78 -10.52 -6.97
N PRO A 110 12.54 -11.16 -7.87
CA PRO A 110 13.80 -11.80 -7.43
C PRO A 110 14.79 -10.84 -6.82
N GLY A 111 14.81 -9.61 -7.30
CA GLY A 111 15.75 -8.65 -6.78
C GLY A 111 15.53 -8.36 -5.32
N ARG A 112 14.31 -8.38 -4.88
CA ARG A 112 14.02 -8.13 -3.49
C ARG A 112 14.49 -9.25 -2.62
N LYS A 113 14.31 -10.46 -3.11
CA LYS A 113 14.70 -11.58 -2.30
C LYS A 113 16.18 -11.62 -2.07
N ARG A 114 16.93 -11.17 -3.06
CA ARG A 114 18.35 -11.20 -2.92
C ARG A 114 18.87 -10.34 -1.83
N THR A 115 18.13 -9.35 -1.44
CA THR A 115 18.61 -8.50 -0.37
C THR A 115 18.79 -9.28 0.90
N GLY A 116 18.17 -10.40 0.99
CA GLY A 116 18.28 -11.21 2.17
C GLY A 116 19.50 -12.08 2.18
N HIS A 117 20.31 -11.97 1.18
CA HIS A 117 21.48 -12.85 1.20
C HIS A 117 22.69 -12.19 0.67
#